data_eaee850db0321a2d5b10d0c53dbaee7d
#
_entry.id   eaee850db0321a2d5b10d0c53dbaee7d
#
_cell.length_a   1.000
_cell.length_b   1.000
_cell.length_c   1.000
_cell.angle_alpha   90.00
_cell.angle_beta   90.00
_cell.angle_gamma   90.00
#
_symmetry.space_group_name_H-M   'P 1'
#
loop_
_entity.id
_entity.type
_entity.pdbx_description
1 polymer ?
#
loop_
_entity_poly.entity_id
_entity_poly.type
_entity_poly.pdbx_seq_one_letter_code
_entity_poly.pdbx_strand_id
1 'polypeptide(L)'
;MKRIAKFEKVSFEEFMKAVEDIYPDWDENYIRRVYDDIVLPKRATSGSAGYDFFMPYSATLFPNDTIKVPTGIRCKMDDGWVLKAYPRSGHGFKFGVRLANTVGIIDSDYYYSDNEGHMFMKLVNSDPVLSKPIELKEGTAFCQGIFSEYGITVDDEATAVRNGGFGSTSK
;
A
#
# COMPACT_ATOMS: atom_id res chain seq x y z
N MET A 1 12.67 -15.80 14.44
CA MET A 1 11.88 -15.35 13.27
C MET A 1 12.81 -15.17 12.09
N LYS A 2 12.45 -15.68 10.91
CA LYS A 2 13.19 -15.45 9.66
C LYS A 2 13.08 -13.97 9.27
N ARG A 3 14.12 -13.42 8.67
CA ARG A 3 14.11 -12.09 8.02
C ARG A 3 14.03 -12.35 6.51
N ILE A 4 12.90 -12.05 5.91
CA ILE A 4 12.53 -12.47 4.56
C ILE A 4 12.23 -11.30 3.62
N ALA A 5 12.21 -10.08 4.13
CA ALA A 5 11.82 -8.94 3.33
C ALA A 5 12.46 -7.63 3.81
N LYS A 6 12.44 -6.62 2.91
CA LYS A 6 12.89 -5.26 3.16
C LYS A 6 11.95 -4.27 2.48
N PHE A 7 11.48 -3.28 3.23
CA PHE A 7 10.79 -2.12 2.65
C PHE A 7 11.81 -1.06 2.23
N GLU A 8 11.56 -0.44 1.09
CA GLU A 8 12.37 0.64 0.53
C GLU A 8 11.44 1.72 -0.04
N LYS A 9 11.93 2.95 -0.19
CA LYS A 9 11.24 3.94 -1.03
C LYS A 9 11.43 3.57 -2.51
N VAL A 10 10.44 3.88 -3.35
CA VAL A 10 10.64 3.97 -4.80
C VAL A 10 11.53 5.18 -5.13
N SER A 11 11.95 5.37 -6.37
CA SER A 11 12.62 6.61 -6.76
C SER A 11 11.70 7.83 -6.59
N PHE A 12 12.28 9.02 -6.46
CA PHE A 12 11.49 10.24 -6.42
C PHE A 12 10.69 10.44 -7.70
N GLU A 13 11.28 10.12 -8.83
CA GLU A 13 10.68 10.22 -10.15
C GLU A 13 9.42 9.36 -10.26
N GLU A 14 9.46 8.11 -9.79
CA GLU A 14 8.29 7.23 -9.77
C GLU A 14 7.22 7.76 -8.79
N PHE A 15 7.61 8.24 -7.61
CA PHE A 15 6.68 8.81 -6.65
C PHE A 15 6.01 10.07 -7.21
N MET A 16 6.78 10.98 -7.79
CA MET A 16 6.29 12.23 -8.39
C MET A 16 5.28 11.93 -9.48
N LYS A 17 5.62 11.05 -10.44
CA LYS A 17 4.71 10.61 -11.50
C LYS A 17 3.38 10.06 -10.95
N ALA A 18 3.45 9.23 -9.91
CA ALA A 18 2.26 8.65 -9.30
C ALA A 18 1.40 9.68 -8.56
N VAL A 19 2.02 10.71 -7.97
CA VAL A 19 1.31 11.81 -7.29
C VAL A 19 0.68 12.76 -8.30
N GLU A 20 1.38 13.16 -9.35
CA GLU A 20 0.87 14.03 -10.42
C GLU A 20 -0.35 13.43 -11.12
N ASP A 21 -0.40 12.11 -11.30
CA ASP A 21 -1.56 11.39 -11.84
C ASP A 21 -2.83 11.55 -10.97
N ILE A 22 -2.66 11.78 -9.66
CA ILE A 22 -3.76 11.89 -8.68
C ILE A 22 -4.02 13.35 -8.29
N TYR A 23 -2.97 14.13 -8.16
CA TYR A 23 -2.97 15.52 -7.68
C TYR A 23 -2.17 16.43 -8.63
N PRO A 24 -2.68 16.72 -9.85
CA PRO A 24 -1.94 17.45 -10.88
C PRO A 24 -1.60 18.91 -10.49
N ASP A 25 -2.28 19.43 -9.47
CA ASP A 25 -2.06 20.81 -9.00
C ASP A 25 -0.98 20.94 -7.91
N TRP A 26 -0.38 19.82 -7.49
CA TRP A 26 0.70 19.85 -6.51
C TRP A 26 2.03 20.23 -7.15
N ASP A 27 2.73 21.22 -6.58
CA ASP A 27 4.05 21.60 -7.06
C ASP A 27 5.15 20.59 -6.63
N GLU A 28 6.25 20.56 -7.40
CA GLU A 28 7.35 19.64 -7.18
C GLU A 28 7.97 19.77 -5.77
N ASN A 29 8.09 21.00 -5.23
CA ASN A 29 8.70 21.19 -3.92
C ASN A 29 7.84 20.57 -2.81
N TYR A 30 6.51 20.67 -2.94
CA TYR A 30 5.60 20.03 -2.03
C TYR A 30 5.68 18.50 -2.13
N ILE A 31 5.70 17.96 -3.36
CA ILE A 31 5.86 16.51 -3.60
C ILE A 31 7.20 16.03 -3.05
N ARG A 32 8.28 16.80 -3.20
CA ARG A 32 9.61 16.48 -2.67
C ARG A 32 9.60 16.39 -1.15
N ARG A 33 9.00 17.37 -0.48
CA ARG A 33 8.82 17.33 0.98
C ARG A 33 8.06 16.08 1.42
N VAL A 34 6.93 15.79 0.77
CA VAL A 34 6.14 14.59 1.07
C VAL A 34 6.97 13.32 0.92
N TYR A 35 7.75 13.23 -0.16
CA TYR A 35 8.64 12.07 -0.41
C TYR A 35 9.73 11.93 0.64
N ASP A 36 10.38 13.03 1.02
CA ASP A 36 11.46 13.02 2.00
C ASP A 36 10.96 12.57 3.37
N ASP A 37 9.73 12.96 3.75
CA ASP A 37 9.07 12.65 5.02
C ASP A 37 8.41 11.25 5.06
N ILE A 38 8.40 10.48 3.94
CA ILE A 38 7.86 9.11 3.92
C ILE A 38 8.52 8.25 5.00
N VAL A 39 7.69 7.69 5.87
CA VAL A 39 8.09 6.75 6.92
C VAL A 39 7.93 5.31 6.40
N LEU A 40 9.01 4.54 6.41
CA LEU A 40 8.95 3.12 6.03
C LEU A 40 8.08 2.31 7.00
N PRO A 41 7.38 1.28 6.50
CA PRO A 41 6.51 0.44 7.33
C PRO A 41 7.27 -0.21 8.49
N LYS A 42 6.68 -0.19 9.67
CA LYS A 42 7.28 -0.77 10.88
C LYS A 42 6.24 -1.45 11.78
N ARG A 43 6.68 -2.45 12.54
CA ARG A 43 5.85 -3.10 13.55
C ARG A 43 5.74 -2.21 14.79
N ALA A 44 4.56 -2.14 15.38
CA ALA A 44 4.33 -1.35 16.59
C ALA A 44 5.02 -1.98 17.82
N THR A 45 5.06 -3.31 17.91
CA THR A 45 5.67 -4.07 19.02
C THR A 45 6.44 -5.27 18.52
N SER A 46 7.26 -5.87 19.36
CA SER A 46 8.03 -7.10 19.05
C SER A 46 7.13 -8.30 18.74
N GLY A 47 5.91 -8.34 19.28
CA GLY A 47 4.92 -9.39 19.03
C GLY A 47 3.95 -9.10 17.88
N SER A 48 3.95 -7.89 17.31
CA SER A 48 3.09 -7.56 16.16
C SER A 48 3.54 -8.31 14.91
N ALA A 49 2.59 -8.94 14.20
CA ALA A 49 2.83 -9.50 12.87
C ALA A 49 2.74 -8.42 11.78
N GLY A 50 1.87 -7.43 11.98
CA GLY A 50 1.60 -6.37 11.01
C GLY A 50 2.63 -5.25 11.03
N TYR A 51 3.00 -4.80 9.83
CA TYR A 51 3.78 -3.59 9.58
C TYR A 51 2.83 -2.44 9.27
N ASP A 52 2.81 -1.41 10.09
CA ASP A 52 2.00 -0.22 9.86
C ASP A 52 2.55 0.61 8.70
N PHE A 53 1.69 0.94 7.74
CA PHE A 53 1.92 1.92 6.68
C PHE A 53 1.38 3.27 7.12
N PHE A 54 2.15 4.33 6.90
CA PHE A 54 1.84 5.68 7.36
C PHE A 54 1.38 6.55 6.20
N MET A 55 0.40 7.42 6.46
CA MET A 55 -0.06 8.39 5.47
C MET A 55 1.09 9.31 5.07
N PRO A 56 1.42 9.41 3.77
CA PRO A 56 2.49 10.31 3.32
C PRO A 56 2.08 11.79 3.35
N TYR A 57 0.79 12.07 3.38
CA TYR A 57 0.20 13.42 3.44
C TYR A 57 -1.17 13.35 4.11
N SER A 58 -1.70 14.51 4.55
CA SER A 58 -3.04 14.57 5.11
C SER A 58 -4.10 14.61 4.01
N ALA A 59 -5.20 13.87 4.22
CA ALA A 59 -6.34 13.83 3.31
C ALA A 59 -7.65 13.62 4.07
N THR A 60 -8.76 14.07 3.50
CA THR A 60 -10.11 13.80 4.01
C THR A 60 -10.80 12.79 3.12
N LEU A 61 -11.27 11.69 3.71
CA LEU A 61 -12.05 10.66 3.03
C LEU A 61 -13.54 10.86 3.35
N PHE A 62 -14.29 11.41 2.38
CA PHE A 62 -15.72 11.67 2.56
C PHE A 62 -16.55 10.40 2.54
N PRO A 63 -17.79 10.42 3.10
CA PRO A 63 -18.70 9.27 3.05
C PRO A 63 -18.98 8.82 1.62
N ASN A 64 -18.94 7.49 1.41
CA ASN A 64 -19.12 6.82 0.12
C ASN A 64 -18.05 7.16 -0.94
N ASP A 65 -16.96 7.81 -0.53
CA ASP A 65 -15.87 8.16 -1.41
C ASP A 65 -14.70 7.18 -1.30
N THR A 66 -13.77 7.31 -2.23
CA THR A 66 -12.53 6.53 -2.28
C THR A 66 -11.33 7.45 -2.40
N ILE A 67 -10.22 7.07 -1.77
CA ILE A 67 -8.93 7.72 -1.95
C ILE A 67 -7.88 6.69 -2.36
N LYS A 68 -7.11 6.98 -3.42
CA LYS A 68 -5.94 6.21 -3.84
C LYS A 68 -4.70 6.89 -3.27
N VAL A 69 -4.01 6.20 -2.37
CA VAL A 69 -2.80 6.71 -1.71
C VAL A 69 -1.56 6.09 -2.36
N PRO A 70 -0.74 6.86 -3.08
CA PRO A 70 0.60 6.45 -3.50
C PRO A 70 1.49 6.42 -2.26
N THR A 71 1.92 5.23 -1.83
CA THR A 71 2.65 5.11 -0.56
C THR A 71 4.11 5.55 -0.65
N GLY A 72 4.67 5.58 -1.86
CA GLY A 72 6.10 5.75 -2.10
C GLY A 72 6.94 4.56 -1.64
N ILE A 73 6.31 3.43 -1.32
CA ILE A 73 6.95 2.25 -0.74
C ILE A 73 6.90 1.09 -1.73
N ARG A 74 8.00 0.34 -1.80
CA ARG A 74 8.11 -0.98 -2.42
C ARG A 74 8.64 -2.00 -1.43
N CYS A 75 8.44 -3.28 -1.71
CA CYS A 75 8.86 -4.35 -0.82
C CYS A 75 9.61 -5.44 -1.58
N LYS A 76 10.91 -5.58 -1.30
CA LYS A 76 11.69 -6.74 -1.73
C LYS A 76 11.42 -7.87 -0.73
N MET A 77 11.06 -9.06 -1.22
CA MET A 77 10.85 -10.23 -0.36
C MET A 77 11.34 -11.50 -1.04
N ASP A 78 11.64 -12.52 -0.23
CA ASP A 78 12.05 -13.83 -0.71
C ASP A 78 10.88 -14.52 -1.43
N ASP A 79 11.19 -15.39 -2.39
CA ASP A 79 10.20 -16.23 -3.06
C ASP A 79 9.50 -17.16 -2.05
N GLY A 80 8.23 -17.50 -2.36
CA GLY A 80 7.35 -18.25 -1.45
C GLY A 80 6.69 -17.41 -0.36
N TRP A 81 6.90 -16.09 -0.38
CA TRP A 81 6.24 -15.14 0.50
C TRP A 81 5.36 -14.15 -0.26
N VAL A 82 4.26 -13.78 0.36
CA VAL A 82 3.35 -12.74 -0.12
C VAL A 82 3.13 -11.72 0.98
N LEU A 83 3.12 -10.43 0.62
CA LEU A 83 2.71 -9.35 1.53
C LEU A 83 1.22 -9.08 1.32
N LYS A 84 0.42 -9.27 2.36
CA LYS A 84 -1.02 -9.00 2.36
C LYS A 84 -1.31 -7.70 3.09
N ALA A 85 -1.92 -6.74 2.41
CA ALA A 85 -2.28 -5.44 2.97
C ALA A 85 -3.75 -5.44 3.46
N TYR A 86 -3.95 -4.87 4.63
CA TYR A 86 -5.24 -4.78 5.32
C TYR A 86 -5.48 -3.36 5.83
N PRO A 87 -6.74 -2.91 6.02
CA PRO A 87 -6.99 -1.70 6.79
C PRO A 87 -6.54 -1.89 8.24
N ARG A 88 -6.23 -0.81 8.94
CA ARG A 88 -6.03 -0.90 10.38
C ARG A 88 -7.36 -1.17 11.09
N SER A 89 -7.32 -1.99 12.14
CA SER A 89 -8.50 -2.35 12.94
C SER A 89 -9.27 -1.13 13.44
N GLY A 90 -8.59 -0.10 13.93
CA GLY A 90 -9.22 1.13 14.41
C GLY A 90 -10.02 1.88 13.33
N HIS A 91 -9.55 1.90 12.08
CA HIS A 91 -10.26 2.51 10.96
C HIS A 91 -11.46 1.64 10.52
N GLY A 92 -11.28 0.33 10.48
CA GLY A 92 -12.37 -0.60 10.14
C GLY A 92 -13.49 -0.59 11.17
N PHE A 93 -13.16 -0.77 12.47
CA PHE A 93 -14.15 -0.86 13.53
C PHE A 93 -14.89 0.46 13.84
N LYS A 94 -14.16 1.59 13.83
CA LYS A 94 -14.74 2.87 14.23
C LYS A 94 -15.42 3.62 13.09
N PHE A 95 -14.95 3.42 11.84
CA PHE A 95 -15.31 4.26 10.71
C PHE A 95 -15.70 3.47 9.46
N GLY A 96 -15.77 2.14 9.51
CA GLY A 96 -16.12 1.32 8.35
C GLY A 96 -15.14 1.44 7.17
N VAL A 97 -13.92 1.97 7.38
CA VAL A 97 -12.91 2.09 6.32
C VAL A 97 -12.38 0.72 5.95
N ARG A 98 -12.35 0.45 4.66
CA ARG A 98 -11.81 -0.78 4.09
C ARG A 98 -10.92 -0.49 2.88
N LEU A 99 -10.10 -1.46 2.49
CA LEU A 99 -9.46 -1.43 1.19
C LEU A 99 -10.50 -1.74 0.09
N ALA A 100 -10.42 -1.05 -1.04
CA ALA A 100 -11.34 -1.24 -2.17
C ALA A 100 -11.31 -2.68 -2.71
N ASN A 101 -10.15 -3.32 -2.69
CA ASN A 101 -9.94 -4.72 -3.09
C ASN A 101 -10.01 -5.71 -1.91
N THR A 102 -10.55 -5.32 -0.76
CA THR A 102 -10.68 -6.11 0.47
C THR A 102 -9.31 -6.41 1.11
N VAL A 103 -8.41 -7.08 0.40
CA VAL A 103 -7.03 -7.40 0.78
C VAL A 103 -6.12 -7.06 -0.40
N GLY A 104 -5.09 -6.25 -0.16
CA GLY A 104 -4.05 -6.02 -1.16
C GLY A 104 -3.10 -7.23 -1.19
N ILE A 105 -2.88 -7.81 -2.37
CA ILE A 105 -1.91 -8.89 -2.59
C ILE A 105 -0.70 -8.30 -3.30
N ILE A 106 0.45 -8.39 -2.66
CA ILE A 106 1.73 -7.93 -3.20
C ILE A 106 2.67 -9.15 -3.28
N ASP A 107 2.91 -9.59 -4.50
CA ASP A 107 3.76 -10.73 -4.83
C ASP A 107 5.24 -10.35 -4.79
N SER A 108 6.14 -11.33 -4.65
CA SER A 108 7.59 -11.10 -4.57
C SER A 108 8.16 -10.46 -5.85
N ASP A 109 7.62 -10.84 -7.02
CA ASP A 109 8.04 -10.35 -8.33
C ASP A 109 7.55 -8.92 -8.64
N TYR A 110 6.55 -8.41 -7.88
CA TYR A 110 6.05 -7.05 -8.06
C TYR A 110 7.12 -5.97 -7.84
N TYR A 111 8.12 -6.27 -7.00
CA TYR A 111 9.26 -5.37 -6.76
C TYR A 111 9.98 -4.94 -8.04
N TYR A 112 9.99 -5.80 -9.08
CA TYR A 112 10.68 -5.58 -10.35
C TYR A 112 9.77 -5.06 -11.47
N SER A 113 8.53 -4.69 -11.15
CA SER A 113 7.59 -4.13 -12.13
C SER A 113 8.02 -2.76 -12.65
N ASP A 114 7.49 -2.33 -13.79
CA ASP A 114 7.83 -1.08 -14.47
C ASP A 114 7.64 0.18 -13.60
N ASN A 115 6.76 0.11 -12.60
CA ASN A 115 6.57 1.14 -11.57
C ASN A 115 7.44 0.92 -10.34
N GLU A 116 8.57 0.25 -10.45
CA GLU A 116 9.50 -0.08 -9.35
C GLU A 116 8.86 -0.88 -8.19
N GLY A 117 7.70 -1.52 -8.40
CA GLY A 117 6.95 -2.18 -7.33
C GLY A 117 6.25 -1.21 -6.38
N HIS A 118 5.94 0.00 -6.84
CA HIS A 118 5.27 1.03 -6.06
C HIS A 118 3.88 0.57 -5.59
N MET A 119 3.69 0.48 -4.29
CA MET A 119 2.44 0.05 -3.68
C MET A 119 1.46 1.21 -3.54
N PHE A 120 0.22 0.98 -3.96
CA PHE A 120 -0.90 1.89 -3.78
C PHE A 120 -1.93 1.29 -2.85
N MET A 121 -2.47 2.08 -1.93
CA MET A 121 -3.57 1.67 -1.07
C MET A 121 -4.81 2.48 -1.42
N LYS A 122 -5.86 1.80 -1.89
CA LYS A 122 -7.15 2.45 -2.20
C LYS A 122 -8.12 2.20 -1.05
N LEU A 123 -8.45 3.26 -0.32
CA LEU A 123 -9.39 3.23 0.80
C LEU A 123 -10.79 3.62 0.37
N VAL A 124 -11.77 3.04 1.02
CA VAL A 124 -13.20 3.35 0.85
C VAL A 124 -13.79 3.67 2.21
N ASN A 125 -14.50 4.79 2.32
CA ASN A 125 -15.36 5.09 3.45
C ASN A 125 -16.77 4.56 3.15
N SER A 126 -17.06 3.37 3.67
CA SER A 126 -18.30 2.66 3.37
C SER A 126 -19.26 2.53 4.58
N ASP A 127 -19.08 3.37 5.61
CA ASP A 127 -20.00 3.37 6.74
C ASP A 127 -21.30 4.08 6.36
N PRO A 128 -22.44 3.34 6.26
CA PRO A 128 -23.71 3.94 5.91
C PRO A 128 -24.37 4.70 7.07
N VAL A 129 -23.90 4.47 8.31
CA VAL A 129 -24.52 4.98 9.53
C VAL A 129 -23.88 6.29 10.00
N LEU A 130 -22.54 6.32 10.06
CA LEU A 130 -21.83 7.48 10.59
C LEU A 130 -21.77 8.64 9.60
N SER A 131 -21.83 8.38 8.30
CA SER A 131 -21.85 9.39 7.22
C SER A 131 -20.96 10.61 7.45
N LYS A 132 -19.80 10.39 8.09
CA LYS A 132 -18.88 11.48 8.47
C LYS A 132 -17.58 11.40 7.69
N PRO A 133 -17.01 12.57 7.32
CA PRO A 133 -15.66 12.62 6.79
C PRO A 133 -14.64 12.06 7.80
N ILE A 134 -13.63 11.38 7.28
CA ILE A 134 -12.55 10.79 8.07
C ILE A 134 -11.26 11.52 7.74
N GLU A 135 -10.63 12.11 8.74
CA GLU A 135 -9.35 12.77 8.60
C GLU A 135 -8.23 11.72 8.67
N LEU A 136 -7.52 11.57 7.57
CA LEU A 136 -6.30 10.77 7.44
C LEU A 136 -5.10 11.71 7.56
N LYS A 137 -4.54 11.82 8.75
CA LYS A 137 -3.44 12.77 9.02
C LYS A 137 -2.10 12.20 8.55
N GLU A 138 -1.25 13.04 7.95
CA GLU A 138 0.16 12.75 7.65
C GLU A 138 0.87 12.10 8.84
N GLY A 139 1.71 11.11 8.59
CA GLY A 139 2.46 10.37 9.61
C GLY A 139 1.64 9.43 10.48
N THR A 140 0.31 9.37 10.33
CA THR A 140 -0.52 8.40 11.06
C THR A 140 -0.66 7.09 10.28
N ALA A 141 -0.65 5.98 11.00
CA ALA A 141 -0.80 4.67 10.38
C ALA A 141 -2.24 4.45 9.90
N PHE A 142 -2.41 4.04 8.63
CA PHE A 142 -3.72 3.89 7.99
C PHE A 142 -4.02 2.46 7.47
N CYS A 143 -2.97 1.72 7.09
CA CYS A 143 -3.03 0.32 6.67
C CYS A 143 -1.97 -0.49 7.40
N GLN A 144 -2.05 -1.80 7.30
CA GLN A 144 -1.02 -2.72 7.81
C GLN A 144 -0.75 -3.82 6.79
N GLY A 145 0.51 -4.26 6.71
CA GLY A 145 0.94 -5.38 5.88
C GLY A 145 1.38 -6.56 6.72
N ILE A 146 1.01 -7.78 6.34
CA ILE A 146 1.39 -9.02 7.01
C ILE A 146 2.00 -9.96 5.97
N PHE A 147 3.18 -10.50 6.26
CA PHE A 147 3.80 -11.53 5.42
C PHE A 147 3.20 -12.91 5.72
N SER A 148 2.93 -13.67 4.66
CA SER A 148 2.48 -15.06 4.74
C SER A 148 3.27 -15.92 3.75
N GLU A 149 3.59 -17.16 4.13
CA GLU A 149 4.03 -18.16 3.17
C GLU A 149 2.86 -18.59 2.28
N TYR A 150 3.13 -18.99 1.05
CA TYR A 150 2.16 -19.59 0.16
C TYR A 150 2.74 -20.82 -0.55
N GLY A 151 1.87 -21.73 -0.97
CA GLY A 151 2.22 -22.88 -1.79
C GLY A 151 1.75 -22.69 -3.23
N ILE A 152 2.29 -23.54 -4.12
CA ILE A 152 1.85 -23.68 -5.51
C ILE A 152 1.28 -25.08 -5.70
N THR A 153 0.50 -25.31 -6.78
CA THR A 153 0.00 -26.65 -7.10
C THR A 153 1.12 -27.53 -7.65
N VAL A 154 0.94 -28.85 -7.58
CA VAL A 154 1.96 -29.82 -8.05
C VAL A 154 2.16 -29.81 -9.57
N ASP A 155 1.20 -29.26 -10.29
CA ASP A 155 1.14 -29.12 -11.75
C ASP A 155 1.28 -27.66 -12.21
N ASP A 156 1.87 -26.81 -11.37
CA ASP A 156 2.13 -25.40 -11.72
C ASP A 156 3.16 -25.30 -12.84
N GLU A 157 2.80 -24.59 -13.91
CA GLU A 157 3.63 -24.34 -15.10
C GLU A 157 3.84 -22.84 -15.37
N ALA A 158 3.58 -21.96 -14.37
CA ALA A 158 3.69 -20.52 -14.55
C ALA A 158 5.16 -20.10 -14.77
N THR A 159 5.45 -19.54 -15.96
CA THR A 159 6.79 -19.08 -16.36
C THR A 159 6.85 -17.63 -16.78
N ALA A 160 5.70 -16.94 -16.81
CA ALA A 160 5.61 -15.55 -17.23
C ALA A 160 6.30 -14.61 -16.23
N VAL A 161 7.00 -13.61 -16.74
CA VAL A 161 7.60 -12.55 -15.93
C VAL A 161 6.62 -11.39 -15.83
N ARG A 162 6.44 -10.85 -14.63
CA ARG A 162 5.57 -9.71 -14.39
C ARG A 162 6.18 -8.42 -14.94
N ASN A 163 5.36 -7.62 -15.66
CA ASN A 163 5.75 -6.30 -16.18
C ASN A 163 4.96 -5.15 -15.56
N GLY A 164 3.96 -5.42 -14.70
CA GLY A 164 3.15 -4.37 -14.09
C GLY A 164 2.26 -4.88 -12.96
N GLY A 165 1.41 -3.99 -12.41
CA GLY A 165 0.46 -4.28 -11.35
C GLY A 165 -0.98 -3.99 -11.75
N PHE A 166 -1.93 -4.15 -10.80
CA PHE A 166 -3.36 -3.80 -10.94
C PHE A 166 -4.08 -4.42 -12.14
N GLY A 167 -3.82 -5.73 -12.42
CA GLY A 167 -4.50 -6.47 -13.49
C GLY A 167 -3.75 -6.53 -14.81
N SER A 168 -2.50 -6.05 -14.89
CA SER A 168 -1.67 -6.12 -16.11
C SER A 168 -1.30 -7.55 -16.53
N THR A 169 -1.52 -8.55 -15.69
CA THR A 169 -1.29 -9.98 -15.96
C THR A 169 -2.47 -10.65 -16.67
N SER A 170 -3.61 -9.94 -16.79
CA SER A 170 -4.79 -10.43 -17.52
C SER A 170 -4.77 -9.85 -18.95
N LYS A 171 -4.16 -10.57 -19.89
CA LYS A 171 -4.35 -10.40 -21.33
C LYS A 171 -5.00 -11.62 -21.92
#